data_ce61aa5129b41efaadbfbafd776c343e
#
_entry.id   ce61aa5129b41efaadbfbafd776c343e
#
_cell.length_a   1.000
_cell.length_b   1.000
_cell.length_c   1.000
_cell.angle_alpha   90.00
_cell.angle_beta   90.00
_cell.angle_gamma   90.00
#
_symmetry.space_group_name_H-M   'P 1'
#
loop_
_entity.id
_entity.type
_entity.pdbx_description
1 polymer ?
#
loop_
_entity_poly.entity_id
_entity_poly.type
_entity_poly.pdbx_seq_one_letter_code
_entity_poly.pdbx_strand_id
1 'polypeptide(L)'
;MKFTSTTRPFLRLQQFCIVAVMVCLSSVVGADQPETNEDDFRNKKPEVSENIGVDSMTGDMIPMGLQFRDTDGVLTELGSLFDGKQPVMLSFNYSDCPKLCSTQLQNMTQTLREVKKKFKVNEHFQMISISIDPNEQTVRLRETQDKYIKQYNEPGTEEGWHFMTGKQAEIKKLTDVCGFRYRYIARQKYYSHPPVFILVSPEGKIVRYIHGLNYKAATIEQALIESAEGKIGSPINWLSYGLGCYVYDEKNGQYNFQSMLIMKIGAAVTVIAMLATLVPYWLFSSKTGIQ
;
A
#
# COMPACT_ATOMS: atom_id res chain seq x y z
N MET A 1 31.06 42.71 59.06
CA MET A 1 29.94 42.49 58.22
C MET A 1 30.22 41.25 57.40
N LYS A 2 29.49 40.15 57.63
CA LYS A 2 29.68 38.86 56.93
C LYS A 2 28.76 38.83 55.68
N PHE A 3 29.36 38.80 54.51
CA PHE A 3 28.62 38.54 53.24
C PHE A 3 28.44 37.02 53.05
N THR A 4 27.24 36.55 53.20
CA THR A 4 26.87 35.17 52.95
C THR A 4 26.65 34.90 51.40
N SER A 5 27.49 34.05 50.88
CA SER A 5 27.45 33.57 49.48
C SER A 5 26.22 32.68 49.27
N THR A 6 25.20 33.19 48.56
CA THR A 6 23.93 32.48 48.26
C THR A 6 23.86 31.93 46.83
N THR A 7 24.99 31.81 46.12
CA THR A 7 25.00 31.42 44.71
C THR A 7 25.33 29.96 44.43
N ARG A 8 25.61 29.14 45.42
CA ARG A 8 26.04 27.74 45.26
C ARG A 8 24.93 26.68 44.97
N PRO A 9 23.67 26.82 45.38
CA PRO A 9 22.68 25.80 45.10
C PRO A 9 22.21 25.79 43.64
N PHE A 10 22.20 26.92 42.95
CA PHE A 10 21.71 27.01 41.56
C PHE A 10 22.64 26.36 40.53
N LEU A 11 23.95 26.47 40.70
CA LEU A 11 24.93 25.81 39.83
C LEU A 11 24.88 24.28 39.93
N ARG A 12 24.61 23.75 41.13
CA ARG A 12 24.49 22.29 41.32
C ARG A 12 23.23 21.72 40.71
N LEU A 13 22.11 22.45 40.74
CA LEU A 13 20.87 22.04 40.09
C LEU A 13 21.00 22.00 38.57
N GLN A 14 21.72 22.95 37.98
CA GLN A 14 21.97 23.05 36.55
C GLN A 14 22.90 21.92 36.06
N GLN A 15 23.92 21.54 36.82
CA GLN A 15 24.77 20.39 36.53
C GLN A 15 24.00 19.07 36.61
N PHE A 16 23.06 18.92 37.54
CA PHE A 16 22.23 17.72 37.67
C PHE A 16 21.27 17.58 36.48
N CYS A 17 20.68 18.66 35.97
CA CYS A 17 19.80 18.61 34.80
C CYS A 17 20.55 18.25 33.51
N ILE A 18 21.77 18.75 33.31
CA ILE A 18 22.59 18.43 32.14
C ILE A 18 23.03 16.95 32.14
N VAL A 19 23.40 16.44 33.30
CA VAL A 19 23.78 15.03 33.46
C VAL A 19 22.56 14.10 33.26
N ALA A 20 21.39 14.48 33.77
CA ALA A 20 20.15 13.72 33.59
C ALA A 20 19.71 13.65 32.13
N VAL A 21 19.86 14.74 31.38
CA VAL A 21 19.55 14.76 29.93
C VAL A 21 20.58 13.94 29.13
N MET A 22 21.86 13.98 29.51
CA MET A 22 22.89 13.12 28.86
C MET A 22 22.68 11.64 29.19
N VAL A 23 22.27 11.28 30.38
CA VAL A 23 21.99 9.88 30.76
C VAL A 23 20.72 9.37 30.06
N CYS A 24 19.70 10.20 29.86
CA CYS A 24 18.52 9.83 29.09
C CYS A 24 18.80 9.67 27.59
N LEU A 25 19.78 10.41 27.03
CA LEU A 25 20.19 10.26 25.62
C LEU A 25 21.07 9.04 25.37
N SER A 26 21.83 8.58 26.36
CA SER A 26 22.67 7.39 26.22
C SER A 26 21.91 6.07 26.41
N SER A 27 20.74 6.09 27.04
CA SER A 27 19.88 4.88 27.18
C SER A 27 19.03 4.57 25.96
N VAL A 28 19.02 5.43 24.93
CA VAL A 28 18.30 5.18 23.67
C VAL A 28 19.21 4.58 22.58
N VAL A 29 20.53 4.54 22.81
CA VAL A 29 21.51 3.95 21.88
C VAL A 29 22.07 2.68 22.53
N GLY A 30 21.37 1.56 22.35
CA GLY A 30 21.91 0.28 22.77
C GLY A 30 20.90 -0.74 23.24
N ALA A 31 19.83 -0.93 22.49
CA ALA A 31 19.12 -2.21 22.51
C ALA A 31 19.61 -3.02 21.32
N ASP A 32 20.83 -3.51 21.44
CA ASP A 32 21.33 -4.60 20.61
C ASP A 32 20.51 -5.83 21.00
N GLN A 33 19.60 -6.23 20.10
CA GLN A 33 18.84 -7.46 20.30
C GLN A 33 19.80 -8.63 20.01
N PRO A 34 19.85 -9.65 20.85
CA PRO A 34 20.64 -10.84 20.54
C PRO A 34 20.06 -11.47 19.28
N GLU A 35 20.89 -11.57 18.24
CA GLU A 35 20.62 -12.37 17.06
C GLU A 35 20.48 -13.84 17.49
N THR A 36 19.24 -14.26 17.72
CA THR A 36 18.95 -15.69 17.84
C THR A 36 18.83 -16.26 16.43
N ASN A 37 19.57 -17.32 16.17
CA ASN A 37 19.59 -18.09 14.91
C ASN A 37 18.24 -18.77 14.55
N GLU A 38 17.11 -18.25 15.01
CA GLU A 38 15.77 -18.69 14.63
C GLU A 38 15.31 -18.14 13.27
N ASP A 39 16.01 -17.14 12.71
CA ASP A 39 15.61 -16.50 11.46
C ASP A 39 15.93 -17.33 10.20
N ASP A 40 16.81 -18.32 10.30
CA ASP A 40 17.21 -19.15 9.15
C ASP A 40 16.10 -20.13 8.72
N PHE A 41 15.21 -20.54 9.61
CA PHE A 41 14.06 -21.38 9.28
C PHE A 41 12.84 -20.58 8.76
N ARG A 42 12.70 -19.32 9.13
CA ARG A 42 11.57 -18.47 8.69
C ARG A 42 11.79 -17.82 7.32
N ASN A 43 13.04 -17.63 6.92
CA ASN A 43 13.39 -16.94 5.67
C ASN A 43 13.59 -17.85 4.47
N LYS A 44 13.63 -19.17 4.66
CA LYS A 44 13.70 -20.08 3.52
C LYS A 44 12.34 -20.13 2.82
N LYS A 45 12.20 -19.32 1.77
CA LYS A 45 11.03 -19.33 0.90
C LYS A 45 10.78 -20.77 0.43
N PRO A 46 9.62 -21.38 0.65
CA PRO A 46 9.37 -22.73 0.17
C PRO A 46 9.72 -22.85 -1.31
N GLU A 47 10.30 -23.94 -1.73
CA GLU A 47 10.71 -24.20 -3.12
C GLU A 47 9.57 -23.98 -4.13
N VAL A 48 8.32 -24.15 -3.67
CA VAL A 48 7.07 -23.86 -4.43
C VAL A 48 6.87 -22.36 -4.66
N SER A 49 7.46 -21.48 -3.87
CA SER A 49 7.32 -20.02 -3.99
C SER A 49 8.41 -19.36 -4.83
N GLU A 50 9.42 -20.13 -5.29
CA GLU A 50 10.37 -19.63 -6.28
C GLU A 50 9.63 -19.29 -7.57
N ASN A 51 9.83 -18.09 -8.07
CA ASN A 51 9.16 -17.53 -9.26
C ASN A 51 7.66 -17.15 -9.10
N ILE A 52 7.12 -17.04 -7.89
CA ILE A 52 5.80 -16.47 -7.64
C ILE A 52 5.97 -15.12 -6.97
N GLY A 53 5.33 -14.10 -7.51
CA GLY A 53 5.43 -12.75 -6.97
C GLY A 53 4.92 -11.68 -7.90
N VAL A 54 5.13 -10.43 -7.51
CA VAL A 54 4.82 -9.27 -8.34
C VAL A 54 6.05 -8.38 -8.38
N ASP A 55 6.49 -8.04 -9.58
CA ASP A 55 7.48 -7.00 -9.80
C ASP A 55 6.72 -5.72 -10.14
N SER A 56 7.11 -4.60 -9.55
CA SER A 56 6.44 -3.33 -9.82
C SER A 56 6.80 -2.84 -11.23
N MET A 57 5.80 -2.77 -12.09
CA MET A 57 5.87 -2.21 -13.45
C MET A 57 5.13 -0.87 -13.51
N THR A 58 5.15 -0.13 -12.42
CA THR A 58 4.48 1.16 -12.31
C THR A 58 5.02 2.14 -13.36
N GLY A 59 4.13 2.69 -14.16
CA GLY A 59 4.46 3.56 -15.28
C GLY A 59 4.37 2.89 -16.64
N ASP A 60 4.41 1.57 -16.71
CA ASP A 60 4.28 0.82 -17.95
C ASP A 60 2.83 0.81 -18.44
N MET A 61 2.66 0.65 -19.76
CA MET A 61 1.36 0.60 -20.42
C MET A 61 0.93 -0.85 -20.63
N ILE A 62 -0.31 -1.18 -20.26
CA ILE A 62 -0.86 -2.49 -20.58
C ILE A 62 -1.18 -2.59 -22.08
N PRO A 63 -1.02 -3.77 -22.70
CA PRO A 63 -1.29 -3.97 -24.11
C PRO A 63 -2.79 -4.04 -24.39
N MET A 64 -3.36 -2.95 -24.91
CA MET A 64 -4.81 -2.79 -25.13
C MET A 64 -5.39 -3.76 -26.18
N GLY A 65 -4.61 -4.18 -27.17
CA GLY A 65 -5.07 -5.07 -28.26
C GLY A 65 -5.19 -6.55 -27.90
N LEU A 66 -5.03 -6.92 -26.62
CA LEU A 66 -5.20 -8.31 -26.19
C LEU A 66 -6.67 -8.75 -26.23
N GLN A 67 -6.88 -10.02 -26.57
CA GLN A 67 -8.22 -10.58 -26.78
C GLN A 67 -8.59 -11.56 -25.66
N PHE A 68 -9.69 -11.30 -24.98
CA PHE A 68 -10.24 -12.16 -23.94
C PHE A 68 -11.70 -12.51 -24.23
N ARG A 69 -12.19 -13.62 -23.69
CA ARG A 69 -13.60 -14.00 -23.75
C ARG A 69 -14.29 -13.57 -22.45
N ASP A 70 -15.43 -12.93 -22.59
CA ASP A 70 -16.30 -12.62 -21.46
C ASP A 70 -17.11 -13.86 -20.99
N THR A 71 -18.00 -13.65 -20.06
CA THR A 71 -18.87 -14.70 -19.52
C THR A 71 -19.90 -15.22 -20.51
N ASP A 72 -20.22 -14.49 -21.58
CA ASP A 72 -21.08 -14.92 -22.68
C ASP A 72 -20.29 -15.65 -23.78
N GLY A 73 -18.97 -15.75 -23.64
CA GLY A 73 -18.08 -16.36 -24.64
C GLY A 73 -17.73 -15.43 -25.80
N VAL A 74 -18.13 -14.16 -25.71
CA VAL A 74 -17.82 -13.16 -26.71
C VAL A 74 -16.36 -12.75 -26.61
N LEU A 75 -15.67 -12.72 -27.76
CA LEU A 75 -14.29 -12.31 -27.85
C LEU A 75 -14.23 -10.77 -27.84
N THR A 76 -13.61 -10.22 -26.80
CA THR A 76 -13.57 -8.79 -26.52
C THR A 76 -12.11 -8.33 -26.42
N GLU A 77 -11.78 -7.22 -27.06
CA GLU A 77 -10.49 -6.58 -26.94
C GLU A 77 -10.38 -5.87 -25.59
N LEU A 78 -9.27 -6.06 -24.88
CA LEU A 78 -9.05 -5.48 -23.55
C LEU A 78 -9.23 -3.96 -23.56
N GLY A 79 -8.72 -3.28 -24.57
CA GLY A 79 -8.82 -1.83 -24.71
C GLY A 79 -10.24 -1.30 -24.84
N SER A 80 -11.20 -2.12 -25.33
CA SER A 80 -12.60 -1.71 -25.42
C SER A 80 -13.30 -1.56 -24.07
N LEU A 81 -12.69 -2.09 -22.98
CA LEU A 81 -13.17 -1.94 -21.62
C LEU A 81 -12.64 -0.68 -20.93
N PHE A 82 -11.83 0.10 -21.63
CA PHE A 82 -11.31 1.38 -21.15
C PHE A 82 -12.04 2.51 -21.84
N ASP A 83 -12.78 3.29 -21.11
CA ASP A 83 -13.57 4.42 -21.63
C ASP A 83 -12.74 5.72 -21.76
N GLY A 84 -11.47 5.69 -21.36
CA GLY A 84 -10.58 6.86 -21.33
C GLY A 84 -10.91 7.88 -20.23
N LYS A 85 -11.81 7.55 -19.31
CA LYS A 85 -12.25 8.44 -18.22
C LYS A 85 -12.12 7.82 -16.84
N GLN A 86 -12.43 6.54 -16.73
CA GLN A 86 -12.45 5.81 -15.47
C GLN A 86 -11.18 4.97 -15.31
N PRO A 87 -10.57 4.96 -14.11
CA PRO A 87 -9.50 4.03 -13.81
C PRO A 87 -10.03 2.60 -13.74
N VAL A 88 -9.15 1.65 -13.95
CA VAL A 88 -9.46 0.22 -13.92
C VAL A 88 -8.76 -0.44 -12.76
N MET A 89 -9.50 -1.26 -11.99
CA MET A 89 -8.95 -2.17 -11.01
C MET A 89 -8.86 -3.57 -11.63
N LEU A 90 -7.65 -3.97 -11.99
CA LEU A 90 -7.35 -5.26 -12.61
C LEU A 90 -6.98 -6.30 -11.56
N SER A 91 -7.48 -7.52 -11.71
CA SER A 91 -7.10 -8.68 -10.89
C SER A 91 -6.87 -9.93 -11.72
N PHE A 92 -5.99 -10.79 -11.23
CA PHE A 92 -5.72 -12.11 -11.78
C PHE A 92 -6.21 -13.17 -10.80
N ASN A 93 -7.12 -14.02 -11.25
CA ASN A 93 -7.75 -15.06 -10.43
C ASN A 93 -8.17 -16.24 -11.30
N TYR A 94 -8.93 -17.20 -10.77
CA TYR A 94 -9.63 -18.25 -11.52
C TYR A 94 -10.71 -18.87 -10.62
N SER A 95 -11.79 -19.39 -11.23
CA SER A 95 -12.99 -19.80 -10.49
C SER A 95 -12.77 -21.01 -9.60
N ASP A 96 -11.99 -21.98 -10.03
CA ASP A 96 -11.75 -23.22 -9.29
C ASP A 96 -10.58 -23.11 -8.28
N CYS A 97 -10.22 -21.89 -7.88
CA CYS A 97 -9.22 -21.65 -6.85
C CYS A 97 -9.69 -22.17 -5.49
N PRO A 98 -8.94 -23.04 -4.82
CA PRO A 98 -9.42 -23.69 -3.61
C PRO A 98 -9.63 -22.74 -2.43
N LYS A 99 -8.98 -21.59 -2.38
CA LYS A 99 -9.13 -20.66 -1.24
C LYS A 99 -8.74 -19.21 -1.53
N LEU A 100 -7.56 -18.96 -2.10
CA LEU A 100 -6.95 -17.63 -2.14
C LEU A 100 -7.77 -16.61 -2.95
N CYS A 101 -8.19 -16.96 -4.18
CA CYS A 101 -8.95 -16.05 -5.04
C CYS A 101 -10.31 -15.69 -4.44
N SER A 102 -11.01 -16.68 -3.87
CA SER A 102 -12.30 -16.43 -3.23
C SER A 102 -12.16 -15.50 -2.02
N THR A 103 -11.13 -15.69 -1.19
CA THR A 103 -10.84 -14.79 -0.06
C THR A 103 -10.46 -13.39 -0.54
N GLN A 104 -9.63 -13.30 -1.57
CA GLN A 104 -9.19 -12.03 -2.17
C GLN A 104 -10.37 -11.21 -2.69
N LEU A 105 -11.19 -11.81 -3.55
CA LEU A 105 -12.37 -11.15 -4.14
C LEU A 105 -13.43 -10.82 -3.09
N GLN A 106 -13.66 -11.71 -2.12
CA GLN A 106 -14.62 -11.48 -1.04
C GLN A 106 -14.21 -10.29 -0.18
N ASN A 107 -12.95 -10.22 0.27
CA ASN A 107 -12.47 -9.12 1.10
C ASN A 107 -12.47 -7.80 0.34
N MET A 108 -12.08 -7.80 -0.96
CA MET A 108 -12.16 -6.61 -1.79
C MET A 108 -13.62 -6.16 -1.94
N THR A 109 -14.54 -7.06 -2.27
CA THR A 109 -15.98 -6.74 -2.39
C THR A 109 -16.53 -6.13 -1.10
N GLN A 110 -16.11 -6.65 0.06
CA GLN A 110 -16.51 -6.08 1.35
C GLN A 110 -15.98 -4.65 1.52
N THR A 111 -14.70 -4.42 1.20
CA THR A 111 -14.11 -3.07 1.28
C THR A 111 -14.77 -2.11 0.29
N LEU A 112 -15.07 -2.56 -0.93
CA LEU A 112 -15.77 -1.76 -1.92
C LEU A 112 -17.17 -1.35 -1.45
N ARG A 113 -17.86 -2.18 -0.66
CA ARG A 113 -19.13 -1.80 -0.02
C ARG A 113 -18.99 -0.68 1.01
N GLU A 114 -17.81 -0.55 1.64
CA GLU A 114 -17.53 0.57 2.54
C GLU A 114 -17.29 1.86 1.78
N VAL A 115 -16.59 1.80 0.64
CA VAL A 115 -16.24 2.98 -0.17
C VAL A 115 -17.34 3.39 -1.16
N LYS A 116 -18.36 2.57 -1.41
CA LYS A 116 -19.38 2.79 -2.44
C LYS A 116 -20.20 4.08 -2.30
N LYS A 117 -20.20 4.72 -1.13
CA LYS A 117 -20.80 6.05 -0.94
C LYS A 117 -20.09 7.15 -1.74
N LYS A 118 -18.80 6.95 -2.07
CA LYS A 118 -17.95 7.88 -2.80
C LYS A 118 -17.53 7.34 -4.16
N PHE A 119 -17.25 6.04 -4.22
CA PHE A 119 -16.73 5.38 -5.41
C PHE A 119 -17.52 4.10 -5.67
N LYS A 120 -18.24 4.06 -6.77
CA LYS A 120 -19.00 2.90 -7.22
C LYS A 120 -18.40 2.33 -8.50
N VAL A 121 -18.45 1.01 -8.59
CA VAL A 121 -18.15 0.29 -9.84
C VAL A 121 -19.09 0.78 -10.93
N ASN A 122 -18.61 0.92 -12.14
CA ASN A 122 -19.28 1.44 -13.34
C ASN A 122 -19.53 2.97 -13.34
N GLU A 123 -19.69 3.63 -12.17
CA GLU A 123 -19.86 5.09 -12.11
C GLU A 123 -18.53 5.84 -12.02
N HIS A 124 -17.55 5.29 -11.28
CA HIS A 124 -16.30 5.97 -10.95
C HIS A 124 -15.05 5.19 -11.36
N PHE A 125 -15.16 3.89 -11.49
CA PHE A 125 -14.08 3.00 -11.93
C PHE A 125 -14.63 1.70 -12.49
N GLN A 126 -13.83 1.03 -13.31
CA GLN A 126 -14.12 -0.31 -13.82
C GLN A 126 -13.33 -1.37 -13.05
N MET A 127 -13.86 -2.59 -13.02
CA MET A 127 -13.15 -3.76 -12.51
C MET A 127 -12.99 -4.80 -13.61
N ILE A 128 -11.79 -5.32 -13.77
CA ILE A 128 -11.51 -6.40 -14.73
C ILE A 128 -10.84 -7.55 -13.96
N SER A 129 -11.47 -8.71 -14.00
CA SER A 129 -10.97 -9.95 -13.41
C SER A 129 -10.60 -10.92 -14.54
N ILE A 130 -9.31 -11.18 -14.73
CA ILE A 130 -8.79 -12.07 -15.76
C ILE A 130 -8.47 -13.43 -15.14
N SER A 131 -9.07 -14.49 -15.68
CA SER A 131 -8.68 -15.85 -15.30
C SER A 131 -7.27 -16.17 -15.80
N ILE A 132 -6.43 -16.68 -14.89
CA ILE A 132 -5.09 -17.20 -15.24
C ILE A 132 -5.12 -18.65 -15.70
N ASP A 133 -6.30 -19.29 -15.65
CA ASP A 133 -6.50 -20.62 -16.20
C ASP A 133 -6.98 -20.51 -17.65
N PRO A 134 -6.18 -20.92 -18.67
CA PRO A 134 -6.58 -20.89 -20.06
C PRO A 134 -7.71 -21.88 -20.38
N ASN A 135 -8.01 -22.81 -19.47
CA ASN A 135 -9.10 -23.78 -19.59
C ASN A 135 -10.36 -23.36 -18.83
N GLU A 136 -10.39 -22.13 -18.30
CA GLU A 136 -11.55 -21.59 -17.57
C GLU A 136 -12.80 -21.64 -18.45
N GLN A 137 -13.86 -22.26 -17.94
CA GLN A 137 -15.14 -22.34 -18.64
C GLN A 137 -15.97 -21.08 -18.38
N THR A 138 -16.57 -20.52 -19.41
CA THR A 138 -17.38 -19.29 -19.32
C THR A 138 -18.56 -19.44 -18.34
N VAL A 139 -19.12 -20.64 -18.22
CA VAL A 139 -20.19 -20.93 -17.23
C VAL A 139 -19.69 -20.73 -15.80
N ARG A 140 -18.48 -21.25 -15.48
CA ARG A 140 -17.87 -21.08 -14.15
C ARG A 140 -17.50 -19.65 -13.88
N LEU A 141 -17.00 -18.98 -14.93
CA LEU A 141 -16.67 -17.56 -14.89
C LEU A 141 -17.90 -16.70 -14.57
N ARG A 142 -19.05 -17.02 -15.22
CA ARG A 142 -20.33 -16.37 -14.97
C ARG A 142 -20.82 -16.59 -13.54
N GLU A 143 -20.79 -17.83 -13.04
CA GLU A 143 -21.17 -18.14 -11.65
C GLU A 143 -20.34 -17.31 -10.67
N THR A 144 -19.05 -17.13 -10.97
CA THR A 144 -18.14 -16.32 -10.15
C THR A 144 -18.50 -14.84 -10.23
N GLN A 145 -18.75 -14.30 -11.41
CA GLN A 145 -19.22 -12.93 -11.62
C GLN A 145 -20.50 -12.66 -10.85
N ASP A 146 -21.54 -13.47 -11.06
CA ASP A 146 -22.86 -13.32 -10.44
C ASP A 146 -22.75 -13.31 -8.90
N LYS A 147 -21.90 -14.19 -8.36
CA LYS A 147 -21.65 -14.26 -6.91
C LYS A 147 -21.14 -12.93 -6.36
N TYR A 148 -20.13 -12.32 -6.99
CA TYR A 148 -19.51 -11.11 -6.46
C TYR A 148 -20.31 -9.85 -6.77
N ILE A 149 -20.98 -9.76 -7.91
CA ILE A 149 -21.95 -8.71 -8.22
C ILE A 149 -23.09 -8.71 -7.20
N LYS A 150 -23.68 -9.88 -6.93
CA LYS A 150 -24.72 -10.03 -5.90
C LYS A 150 -24.21 -9.65 -4.51
N GLN A 151 -22.97 -9.99 -4.19
CA GLN A 151 -22.37 -9.65 -2.89
C GLN A 151 -22.09 -8.15 -2.78
N TYR A 152 -21.64 -7.48 -3.84
CA TYR A 152 -21.43 -6.03 -3.87
C TYR A 152 -22.76 -5.26 -3.75
N ASN A 153 -23.81 -5.76 -4.39
CA ASN A 153 -25.19 -5.30 -4.28
C ASN A 153 -25.38 -3.81 -4.58
N GLU A 154 -24.95 -3.41 -5.77
CA GLU A 154 -25.22 -2.09 -6.37
C GLU A 154 -25.71 -2.27 -7.81
N PRO A 155 -26.78 -1.57 -8.23
CA PRO A 155 -27.26 -1.59 -9.61
C PRO A 155 -26.19 -1.14 -10.60
N GLY A 156 -26.16 -1.74 -11.80
CA GLY A 156 -25.22 -1.39 -12.87
C GLY A 156 -23.80 -1.95 -12.69
N THR A 157 -23.55 -2.72 -11.62
CA THR A 157 -22.24 -3.33 -11.38
C THR A 157 -21.87 -4.35 -12.45
N GLU A 158 -22.83 -5.04 -13.01
CA GLU A 158 -22.66 -6.02 -14.10
C GLU A 158 -22.03 -5.42 -15.35
N GLU A 159 -22.27 -4.15 -15.61
CA GLU A 159 -21.71 -3.40 -16.73
C GLU A 159 -20.28 -2.89 -16.45
N GLY A 160 -19.90 -2.84 -15.18
CA GLY A 160 -18.62 -2.28 -14.73
C GLY A 160 -17.66 -3.28 -14.10
N TRP A 161 -18.08 -4.54 -13.88
CA TRP A 161 -17.20 -5.58 -13.36
C TRP A 161 -17.13 -6.77 -14.33
N HIS A 162 -16.11 -6.75 -15.16
CA HIS A 162 -15.90 -7.73 -16.22
C HIS A 162 -15.10 -8.92 -15.72
N PHE A 163 -15.60 -10.12 -15.94
CA PHE A 163 -14.87 -11.36 -15.72
C PHE A 163 -14.54 -11.98 -17.07
N MET A 164 -13.28 -12.31 -17.28
CA MET A 164 -12.79 -12.71 -18.59
C MET A 164 -11.81 -13.88 -18.51
N THR A 165 -11.75 -14.67 -19.55
CA THR A 165 -10.78 -15.73 -19.76
C THR A 165 -10.13 -15.59 -21.13
N GLY A 166 -9.00 -16.23 -21.36
CA GLY A 166 -8.28 -16.09 -22.61
C GLY A 166 -7.34 -17.24 -22.91
N LYS A 167 -6.74 -17.18 -24.11
CA LYS A 167 -5.67 -18.11 -24.46
C LYS A 167 -4.44 -17.86 -23.58
N GLN A 168 -3.68 -18.92 -23.29
CA GLN A 168 -2.45 -18.85 -22.50
C GLN A 168 -1.49 -17.73 -22.97
N ALA A 169 -1.40 -17.52 -24.31
CA ALA A 169 -0.52 -16.49 -24.87
C ALA A 169 -0.95 -15.07 -24.47
N GLU A 170 -2.27 -14.79 -24.49
CA GLU A 170 -2.82 -13.48 -24.13
C GLU A 170 -2.71 -13.24 -22.63
N ILE A 171 -3.06 -14.26 -21.82
CA ILE A 171 -2.91 -14.22 -20.36
C ILE A 171 -1.45 -13.94 -20.01
N LYS A 172 -0.52 -14.68 -20.60
CA LYS A 172 0.91 -14.51 -20.30
C LYS A 172 1.43 -13.12 -20.68
N LYS A 173 1.06 -12.60 -21.86
CA LYS A 173 1.46 -11.24 -22.26
C LYS A 173 1.00 -10.19 -21.25
N LEU A 174 -0.27 -10.28 -20.80
CA LEU A 174 -0.80 -9.33 -19.84
C LEU A 174 -0.13 -9.46 -18.48
N THR A 175 0.04 -10.69 -17.98
CA THR A 175 0.69 -10.93 -16.69
C THR A 175 2.16 -10.53 -16.69
N ASP A 176 2.89 -10.74 -17.79
CA ASP A 176 4.30 -10.33 -17.92
C ASP A 176 4.44 -8.80 -17.84
N VAL A 177 3.61 -8.04 -18.58
CA VAL A 177 3.61 -6.57 -18.52
C VAL A 177 3.20 -6.06 -17.15
N CYS A 178 2.29 -6.76 -16.46
CA CYS A 178 1.90 -6.43 -15.10
C CYS A 178 2.90 -6.93 -14.04
N GLY A 179 4.03 -7.52 -14.42
CA GLY A 179 4.99 -8.09 -13.48
C GLY A 179 4.42 -9.20 -12.60
N PHE A 180 3.29 -9.79 -13.01
CA PHE A 180 2.55 -10.78 -12.23
C PHE A 180 3.03 -12.19 -12.57
N ARG A 181 3.74 -12.81 -11.64
CA ARG A 181 4.27 -14.17 -11.80
C ARG A 181 3.42 -15.17 -11.05
N TYR A 182 2.94 -16.18 -11.76
CA TYR A 182 2.15 -17.29 -11.24
C TYR A 182 2.67 -18.61 -11.79
N ARG A 183 2.29 -19.72 -11.16
CA ARG A 183 2.77 -21.06 -11.52
C ARG A 183 1.68 -22.10 -11.31
N TYR A 184 1.49 -22.98 -12.29
CA TYR A 184 0.66 -24.18 -12.14
C TYR A 184 1.40 -25.25 -11.32
N ILE A 185 0.80 -25.73 -10.26
CA ILE A 185 1.34 -26.79 -9.41
C ILE A 185 0.66 -28.11 -9.80
N ALA A 186 1.28 -28.83 -10.71
CA ALA A 186 0.71 -30.03 -11.32
C ALA A 186 0.32 -31.11 -10.30
N ARG A 187 1.12 -31.30 -9.23
CA ARG A 187 0.84 -32.28 -8.17
C ARG A 187 -0.48 -32.02 -7.44
N GLN A 188 -0.87 -30.76 -7.29
CA GLN A 188 -2.04 -30.32 -6.54
C GLN A 188 -3.14 -29.77 -7.44
N LYS A 189 -2.88 -29.69 -8.73
CA LYS A 189 -3.81 -29.23 -9.79
C LYS A 189 -4.39 -27.83 -9.53
N TYR A 190 -3.55 -26.88 -9.07
CA TYR A 190 -3.97 -25.50 -8.88
C TYR A 190 -2.89 -24.51 -9.34
N TYR A 191 -3.29 -23.26 -9.57
CA TYR A 191 -2.36 -22.15 -9.83
C TYR A 191 -2.01 -21.45 -8.52
N SER A 192 -0.71 -21.36 -8.24
CA SER A 192 -0.20 -20.53 -7.16
C SER A 192 0.14 -19.15 -7.70
N HIS A 193 -0.40 -18.10 -7.08
CA HIS A 193 -0.26 -16.71 -7.48
C HIS A 193 -0.28 -15.78 -6.28
N PRO A 194 0.29 -14.55 -6.38
CA PRO A 194 0.20 -13.55 -5.32
C PRO A 194 -1.20 -12.92 -5.28
N PRO A 195 -1.74 -12.58 -4.09
CA PRO A 195 -2.95 -11.79 -3.96
C PRO A 195 -2.62 -10.31 -4.20
N VAL A 196 -2.98 -9.79 -5.35
CA VAL A 196 -2.77 -8.39 -5.72
C VAL A 196 -3.90 -7.87 -6.60
N PHE A 197 -4.27 -6.60 -6.41
CA PHE A 197 -5.03 -5.80 -7.38
C PHE A 197 -4.09 -4.76 -7.98
N ILE A 198 -4.27 -4.48 -9.25
CA ILE A 198 -3.45 -3.53 -10.00
C ILE A 198 -4.36 -2.39 -10.44
N LEU A 199 -4.03 -1.18 -10.04
CA LEU A 199 -4.73 0.02 -10.48
C LEU A 199 -4.07 0.54 -11.75
N VAL A 200 -4.91 0.77 -12.74
CA VAL A 200 -4.53 1.21 -14.09
C VAL A 200 -5.26 2.51 -14.38
N SER A 201 -4.58 3.48 -14.97
CA SER A 201 -5.22 4.74 -15.38
C SER A 201 -6.21 4.54 -16.53
N PRO A 202 -7.07 5.51 -16.83
CA PRO A 202 -7.99 5.45 -17.96
C PRO A 202 -7.31 5.18 -19.30
N GLU A 203 -6.04 5.57 -19.45
CA GLU A 203 -5.23 5.38 -20.66
C GLU A 203 -4.47 4.05 -20.68
N GLY A 204 -4.57 3.24 -19.62
CA GLY A 204 -3.90 1.94 -19.52
C GLY A 204 -2.53 1.95 -18.87
N LYS A 205 -2.14 3.02 -18.17
CA LYS A 205 -0.88 3.07 -17.42
C LYS A 205 -1.03 2.40 -16.07
N ILE A 206 -0.12 1.50 -15.72
CA ILE A 206 -0.06 0.89 -14.39
C ILE A 206 0.33 1.96 -13.38
N VAL A 207 -0.54 2.22 -12.40
CA VAL A 207 -0.36 3.28 -11.40
C VAL A 207 0.07 2.71 -10.06
N ARG A 208 -0.56 1.61 -9.62
CA ARG A 208 -0.36 1.10 -8.26
C ARG A 208 -0.70 -0.37 -8.12
N TYR A 209 -0.02 -1.01 -7.17
CA TYR A 209 -0.32 -2.38 -6.75
C TYR A 209 -0.87 -2.36 -5.33
N ILE A 210 -1.95 -3.11 -5.10
CA ILE A 210 -2.56 -3.30 -3.77
C ILE A 210 -2.37 -4.76 -3.38
N HIS A 211 -1.43 -5.01 -2.50
CA HIS A 211 -1.02 -6.35 -2.08
C HIS A 211 -1.83 -6.88 -0.90
N GLY A 212 -1.88 -8.22 -0.81
CA GLY A 212 -2.43 -8.93 0.34
C GLY A 212 -3.93 -9.15 0.27
N LEU A 213 -4.50 -9.47 1.44
CA LEU A 213 -5.91 -9.82 1.59
C LEU A 213 -6.67 -8.85 2.50
N ASN A 214 -5.97 -7.97 3.19
CA ASN A 214 -6.56 -6.97 4.08
C ASN A 214 -6.56 -5.60 3.41
N TYR A 215 -7.73 -5.15 2.97
CA TYR A 215 -7.88 -3.88 2.26
C TYR A 215 -8.50 -2.83 3.20
N LYS A 216 -7.83 -1.68 3.32
CA LYS A 216 -8.37 -0.53 4.05
C LYS A 216 -9.14 0.37 3.09
N ALA A 217 -10.36 0.75 3.43
CA ALA A 217 -11.20 1.63 2.61
C ALA A 217 -10.46 2.90 2.16
N ALA A 218 -9.76 3.57 3.09
CA ALA A 218 -8.98 4.77 2.77
C ALA A 218 -7.86 4.53 1.75
N THR A 219 -7.21 3.34 1.78
CA THR A 219 -6.18 2.97 0.79
C THR A 219 -6.80 2.79 -0.60
N ILE A 220 -7.97 2.16 -0.68
CA ILE A 220 -8.69 1.97 -1.94
C ILE A 220 -9.17 3.31 -2.50
N GLU A 221 -9.79 4.16 -1.67
CA GLU A 221 -10.23 5.51 -2.08
C GLU A 221 -9.06 6.31 -2.68
N GLN A 222 -7.93 6.36 -1.97
CA GLN A 222 -6.75 7.08 -2.43
C GLN A 222 -6.18 6.50 -3.73
N ALA A 223 -6.09 5.18 -3.83
CA ALA A 223 -5.59 4.50 -5.02
C ALA A 223 -6.47 4.77 -6.25
N LEU A 224 -7.79 4.82 -6.10
CA LEU A 224 -8.72 5.16 -7.18
C LEU A 224 -8.56 6.62 -7.64
N ILE A 225 -8.40 7.58 -6.71
CA ILE A 225 -8.17 9.00 -7.03
C ILE A 225 -6.87 9.14 -7.83
N GLU A 226 -5.76 8.57 -7.34
CA GLU A 226 -4.47 8.65 -8.01
C GLU A 226 -4.51 8.02 -9.40
N SER A 227 -5.21 6.89 -9.54
CA SER A 227 -5.32 6.20 -10.81
C SER A 227 -6.17 6.95 -11.82
N ALA A 228 -7.25 7.62 -11.39
CA ALA A 228 -8.07 8.47 -12.24
C ALA A 228 -7.28 9.67 -12.81
N GLU A 229 -6.30 10.17 -12.08
CA GLU A 229 -5.41 11.26 -12.50
C GLU A 229 -4.14 10.77 -13.22
N GLY A 230 -3.94 9.46 -13.36
CA GLY A 230 -2.72 8.85 -13.92
C GLY A 230 -1.44 9.17 -13.14
N LYS A 231 -1.59 9.58 -11.87
CA LYS A 231 -0.47 9.99 -11.01
C LYS A 231 0.14 8.78 -10.31
N ILE A 232 1.41 8.57 -10.56
CA ILE A 232 2.19 7.50 -9.94
C ILE A 232 2.71 7.99 -8.59
N GLY A 233 2.34 7.28 -7.50
CA GLY A 233 2.95 7.49 -6.19
C GLY A 233 2.87 8.91 -5.67
N SER A 234 1.79 9.65 -5.96
CA SER A 234 1.62 11.01 -5.46
C SER A 234 1.71 11.00 -3.94
N PRO A 235 2.60 11.80 -3.34
CA PRO A 235 2.55 12.01 -1.91
C PRO A 235 1.15 12.56 -1.60
N ILE A 236 0.47 11.95 -0.64
CA ILE A 236 -0.81 12.46 -0.13
C ILE A 236 -0.65 13.94 0.08
N ASN A 237 -1.57 14.73 -0.48
CA ASN A 237 -1.57 16.17 -0.27
C ASN A 237 -1.74 16.40 1.24
N TRP A 238 -0.63 16.63 1.93
CA TRP A 238 -0.53 16.68 3.39
C TRP A 238 -1.51 17.64 4.05
N LEU A 239 -1.98 18.63 3.26
CA LEU A 239 -2.94 19.64 3.68
C LEU A 239 -4.37 19.10 3.82
N SER A 240 -4.73 18.03 3.07
CA SER A 240 -6.08 17.46 3.08
C SER A 240 -6.31 16.41 4.18
N TYR A 241 -5.25 15.84 4.74
CA TYR A 241 -5.33 14.82 5.81
C TYR A 241 -4.76 15.28 7.17
N GLY A 242 -4.53 16.58 7.36
CA GLY A 242 -4.10 17.15 8.63
C GLY A 242 -2.83 16.48 9.18
N LEU A 243 -1.64 17.04 8.92
CA LEU A 243 -0.33 16.69 9.52
C LEU A 243 0.06 15.20 9.62
N GLY A 244 -0.66 14.30 8.95
CA GLY A 244 -0.32 12.87 8.91
C GLY A 244 0.69 12.58 7.80
N CYS A 245 1.96 12.37 8.14
CA CYS A 245 2.96 11.89 7.21
C CYS A 245 2.74 10.41 6.93
N TYR A 246 1.95 10.08 5.89
CA TYR A 246 1.80 8.73 5.39
C TYR A 246 2.70 8.55 4.18
N VAL A 247 3.48 7.47 4.17
CA VAL A 247 4.28 7.04 3.02
C VAL A 247 3.72 5.73 2.51
N TYR A 248 3.55 5.64 1.21
CA TYR A 248 3.14 4.39 0.57
C TYR A 248 4.32 3.41 0.56
N ASP A 249 4.10 2.24 1.13
CA ASP A 249 5.05 1.14 1.13
C ASP A 249 4.73 0.21 -0.05
N GLU A 250 5.51 0.28 -1.11
CA GLU A 250 5.33 -0.54 -2.31
C GLU A 250 5.42 -2.04 -2.03
N LYS A 251 6.20 -2.44 -1.01
CA LYS A 251 6.36 -3.87 -0.67
C LYS A 251 5.12 -4.46 -0.01
N ASN A 252 4.43 -3.66 0.80
CA ASN A 252 3.24 -4.09 1.54
C ASN A 252 1.93 -3.56 0.95
N GLY A 253 1.99 -2.70 -0.07
CA GLY A 253 0.82 -2.11 -0.70
C GLY A 253 -0.07 -1.28 0.24
N GLN A 254 0.51 -0.69 1.28
CA GLN A 254 -0.21 0.05 2.32
C GLN A 254 0.44 1.39 2.61
N TYR A 255 -0.38 2.36 3.03
CA TYR A 255 0.13 3.61 3.58
C TYR A 255 0.56 3.39 5.03
N ASN A 256 1.84 3.60 5.31
CA ASN A 256 2.39 3.54 6.65
C ASN A 256 2.61 4.95 7.21
N PHE A 257 2.22 5.15 8.46
CA PHE A 257 2.46 6.40 9.18
C PHE A 257 3.96 6.55 9.47
N GLN A 258 4.56 7.61 8.96
CA GLN A 258 6.00 7.86 9.13
C GLN A 258 6.27 8.57 10.47
N SER A 259 6.17 7.84 11.57
CA SER A 259 6.43 8.34 12.93
C SER A 259 7.83 8.95 13.10
N MET A 260 8.81 8.44 12.37
CA MET A 260 10.20 8.90 12.46
C MET A 260 10.38 10.37 12.01
N LEU A 261 9.62 10.85 11.01
CA LEU A 261 9.69 12.25 10.57
C LEU A 261 9.12 13.19 11.65
N ILE A 262 7.99 12.81 12.25
CA ILE A 262 7.37 13.60 13.33
C ILE A 262 8.28 13.64 14.56
N MET A 263 8.91 12.53 14.91
CA MET A 263 9.88 12.50 16.00
C MET A 263 11.08 13.41 15.71
N LYS A 264 11.61 13.43 14.49
CA LYS A 264 12.71 14.32 14.09
C LYS A 264 12.32 15.80 14.18
N ILE A 265 11.13 16.16 13.70
CA ILE A 265 10.61 17.53 13.77
C ILE A 265 10.39 17.92 15.24
N GLY A 266 9.75 17.07 16.04
CA GLY A 266 9.55 17.30 17.47
C GLY A 266 10.87 17.50 18.23
N ALA A 267 11.87 16.66 17.96
CA ALA A 267 13.20 16.80 18.54
C ALA A 267 13.88 18.12 18.12
N ALA A 268 13.80 18.51 16.85
CA ALA A 268 14.36 19.77 16.36
C ALA A 268 13.71 20.99 17.02
N VAL A 269 12.38 21.00 17.14
CA VAL A 269 11.62 22.06 17.83
C VAL A 269 12.03 22.16 19.30
N THR A 270 12.18 21.04 19.98
CA THR A 270 12.59 21.01 21.39
C THR A 270 14.00 21.58 21.58
N VAL A 271 14.93 21.20 20.69
CA VAL A 271 16.30 21.72 20.73
C VAL A 271 16.34 23.24 20.46
N ILE A 272 15.58 23.73 19.47
CA ILE A 272 15.49 25.16 19.16
C ILE A 272 14.91 25.94 20.34
N ALA A 273 13.83 25.45 20.94
CA ALA A 273 13.21 26.08 22.11
C ALA A 273 14.19 26.13 23.30
N MET A 274 14.95 25.06 23.53
CA MET A 274 15.96 24.98 24.57
C MET A 274 17.11 25.96 24.33
N LEU A 275 17.60 26.06 23.10
CA LEU A 275 18.63 27.04 22.72
C LEU A 275 18.11 28.47 22.85
N ALA A 276 16.89 28.76 22.42
CA ALA A 276 16.27 30.09 22.51
C ALA A 276 16.11 30.58 23.96
N THR A 277 15.96 29.67 24.92
CA THR A 277 15.85 30.03 26.33
C THR A 277 17.21 30.08 27.03
N LEU A 278 18.11 29.14 26.76
CA LEU A 278 19.40 29.03 27.46
C LEU A 278 20.44 30.02 26.97
N VAL A 279 20.49 30.33 25.66
CA VAL A 279 21.49 31.26 25.10
C VAL A 279 21.28 32.68 25.60
N PRO A 280 20.06 33.28 25.59
CA PRO A 280 19.85 34.60 26.20
C PRO A 280 20.17 34.61 27.71
N TYR A 281 19.73 33.57 28.43
CA TYR A 281 20.02 33.45 29.85
C TYR A 281 21.54 33.48 30.14
N TRP A 282 22.31 32.72 29.36
CA TRP A 282 23.79 32.70 29.50
C TRP A 282 24.44 34.02 29.14
N LEU A 283 24.00 34.68 28.05
CA LEU A 283 24.51 35.97 27.61
C LEU A 283 24.18 37.11 28.58
N PHE A 284 23.00 37.07 29.19
CA PHE A 284 22.61 38.06 30.20
C PHE A 284 23.26 37.80 31.57
N SER A 285 23.41 36.53 31.96
CA SER A 285 24.06 36.15 33.20
C SER A 285 25.54 36.48 33.23
N SER A 286 26.24 36.44 32.08
CA SER A 286 27.65 36.78 31.99
C SER A 286 27.93 38.28 32.12
N LYS A 287 26.92 39.16 31.93
CA LYS A 287 27.06 40.63 32.04
C LYS A 287 26.86 41.15 33.50
N THR A 288 26.33 40.35 34.39
CA THR A 288 26.08 40.73 35.79
C THR A 288 27.20 40.30 36.76
N GLY A 289 28.29 39.75 36.23
CA GLY A 289 29.41 39.24 37.04
C GLY A 289 30.64 40.15 37.15
N ILE A 290 30.57 41.43 36.73
CA ILE A 290 31.70 42.39 36.85
C ILE A 290 31.17 43.69 37.47
N GLN A 291 31.10 43.74 38.77
CA GLN A 291 31.33 44.90 39.65
C GLN A 291 31.79 44.42 41.01
#